data_5a004c678aacb37395c0d3c9d0996826
#
_entry.id   5a004c678aacb37395c0d3c9d0996826
#
_cell.length_a   1.000
_cell.length_b   1.000
_cell.length_c   1.000
_cell.angle_alpha   90.00
_cell.angle_beta   90.00
_cell.angle_gamma   90.00
#
_symmetry.space_group_name_H-M   'P 1'
#
loop_
_entity.id
_entity.type
_entity.pdbx_description
1 polymer ?
#
loop_
_entity_poly.entity_id
_entity_poly.type
_entity_poly.pdbx_seq_one_letter_code
_entity_poly.pdbx_strand_id
1 'polypeptide(L)'
;MAYYDIGEVFQKIEEDMIASMMRNLKRHLKTEKEEGINYAMWQAEQLAALNEFKRKSPSLFGGYFSTINEQIEEVLEKAHASGKMEQEVQILEAIREGWSTALKSSGNLQGAFFRINDRKLKALIKSVKNDMKKAETAMLRRANDEYRKILFNSQAYYNTGAGTLPQCVDMATKDFLSKGIDCIEYSNGARVGIDSYARMAIRTAVTRAYLLGESAKRDEWVCTKHISLRINLKKKIVKGPI
;
A
#
# COMPACT_ATOMS: atom_id res chain seq x y z
N MET A 1 9.71 16.78 -2.73
CA MET A 1 9.74 15.39 -3.21
C MET A 1 8.33 15.00 -3.56
N ALA A 2 8.04 14.74 -4.83
CA ALA A 2 6.75 14.18 -5.22
C ALA A 2 6.73 12.74 -4.73
N TYR A 3 6.09 12.50 -3.59
CA TYR A 3 5.71 11.15 -3.20
C TYR A 3 4.64 10.73 -4.21
N TYR A 4 4.92 9.72 -5.01
CA TYR A 4 3.86 9.03 -5.74
C TYR A 4 2.83 8.61 -4.71
N ASP A 5 1.61 9.11 -4.83
CA ASP A 5 0.60 8.88 -3.82
C ASP A 5 -0.02 7.49 -4.03
N ILE A 6 0.66 6.46 -3.52
CA ILE A 6 0.16 5.09 -3.56
C ILE A 6 -1.23 5.00 -2.91
N GLY A 7 -1.56 5.88 -1.96
CA GLY A 7 -2.90 5.99 -1.41
C GLY A 7 -3.94 6.35 -2.47
N GLU A 8 -3.65 7.24 -3.41
CA GLU A 8 -4.57 7.57 -4.52
C GLU A 8 -4.83 6.37 -5.44
N VAL A 9 -3.81 5.51 -5.64
CA VAL A 9 -3.99 4.28 -6.41
C VAL A 9 -4.96 3.34 -5.70
N PHE A 10 -4.88 3.19 -4.38
CA PHE A 10 -5.83 2.39 -3.61
C PHE A 10 -7.24 2.97 -3.63
N GLN A 11 -7.40 4.29 -3.53
CA GLN A 11 -8.71 4.95 -3.68
C GLN A 11 -9.34 4.66 -5.04
N LYS A 12 -8.55 4.75 -6.11
CA LYS A 12 -9.02 4.44 -7.45
C LYS A 12 -9.42 2.95 -7.61
N ILE A 13 -8.67 2.04 -7.00
CA ILE A 13 -9.03 0.62 -6.95
C ILE A 13 -10.39 0.46 -6.26
N GLU A 14 -10.62 1.13 -5.13
CA GLU A 14 -11.90 1.09 -4.42
C GLU A 14 -13.06 1.60 -5.27
N GLU A 15 -12.91 2.74 -5.91
CA GLU A 15 -13.92 3.31 -6.82
C GLU A 15 -14.26 2.35 -7.96
N ASP A 16 -13.27 1.78 -8.61
CA ASP A 16 -13.44 0.81 -9.69
C ASP A 16 -14.10 -0.49 -9.21
N MET A 17 -13.78 -0.94 -7.99
CA MET A 17 -14.42 -2.08 -7.35
C MET A 17 -15.89 -1.83 -7.08
N ILE A 18 -16.25 -0.71 -6.46
CA ILE A 18 -17.63 -0.31 -6.20
C ILE A 18 -18.41 -0.21 -7.51
N ALA A 19 -17.84 0.44 -8.52
CA ALA A 19 -18.47 0.56 -9.83
C ALA A 19 -18.71 -0.81 -10.50
N SER A 20 -17.77 -1.74 -10.37
CA SER A 20 -17.92 -3.12 -10.87
C SER A 20 -19.02 -3.88 -10.14
N MET A 21 -19.07 -3.76 -8.80
CA MET A 21 -20.11 -4.37 -7.97
C MET A 21 -21.50 -3.85 -8.34
N MET A 22 -21.62 -2.53 -8.53
CA MET A 22 -22.88 -1.90 -8.91
C MET A 22 -23.38 -2.36 -10.29
N ARG A 23 -22.50 -2.48 -11.28
CA ARG A 23 -22.84 -3.02 -12.58
C ARG A 23 -23.37 -4.46 -12.49
N ASN A 24 -22.72 -5.30 -11.69
CA ASN A 24 -23.13 -6.68 -11.48
C ASN A 24 -24.47 -6.77 -10.76
N LEU A 25 -24.69 -5.97 -9.72
CA LEU A 25 -25.96 -5.92 -9.00
C LEU A 25 -27.11 -5.49 -9.91
N LYS A 26 -26.94 -4.41 -10.70
CA LYS A 26 -27.97 -3.95 -11.65
C LYS A 26 -28.36 -5.01 -12.65
N ARG A 27 -27.38 -5.73 -13.22
CA ARG A 27 -27.61 -6.81 -14.17
C ARG A 27 -28.41 -7.92 -13.51
N HIS A 28 -28.02 -8.36 -12.33
CA HIS A 28 -28.66 -9.42 -11.58
C HIS A 28 -30.13 -9.11 -11.25
N LEU A 29 -30.41 -7.93 -10.69
CA LEU A 29 -31.77 -7.50 -10.36
C LEU A 29 -32.66 -7.29 -11.63
N LYS A 30 -32.07 -6.97 -12.78
CA LYS A 30 -32.78 -6.88 -14.04
C LYS A 30 -33.22 -8.26 -14.53
N THR A 31 -32.33 -9.26 -14.48
CA THR A 31 -32.62 -10.64 -14.85
C THR A 31 -33.73 -11.23 -13.99
N GLU A 32 -33.71 -11.04 -12.68
CA GLU A 32 -34.79 -11.47 -11.77
C GLU A 32 -36.15 -10.85 -12.14
N LYS A 33 -36.18 -9.59 -12.55
CA LYS A 33 -37.42 -8.93 -12.97
C LYS A 33 -38.01 -9.51 -14.25
N GLU A 34 -37.15 -9.94 -15.17
CA GLU A 34 -37.57 -10.47 -16.50
C GLU A 34 -37.96 -11.94 -16.43
N GLU A 35 -37.31 -12.77 -15.64
CA GLU A 35 -37.46 -14.22 -15.60
C GLU A 35 -38.35 -14.75 -14.45
N GLY A 36 -38.69 -13.88 -13.49
CA GLY A 36 -39.44 -14.27 -12.29
C GLY A 36 -38.56 -14.90 -11.20
N ILE A 37 -39.12 -14.99 -9.98
CA ILE A 37 -38.34 -15.47 -8.82
C ILE A 37 -38.51 -16.97 -8.64
N ASN A 38 -37.48 -17.74 -8.99
CA ASN A 38 -37.31 -19.11 -8.54
C ASN A 38 -36.20 -19.13 -7.43
N TYR A 39 -36.56 -19.45 -6.20
CA TYR A 39 -35.65 -19.34 -5.04
C TYR A 39 -34.39 -20.22 -5.19
N ALA A 40 -34.48 -21.36 -5.83
CA ALA A 40 -33.32 -22.22 -6.07
C ALA A 40 -32.40 -21.67 -7.17
N MET A 41 -32.95 -21.11 -8.24
CA MET A 41 -32.19 -20.40 -9.29
C MET A 41 -31.54 -19.16 -8.72
N TRP A 42 -32.23 -18.41 -7.88
CA TRP A 42 -31.74 -17.22 -7.22
C TRP A 42 -30.47 -17.46 -6.41
N GLN A 43 -30.43 -18.53 -5.58
CA GLN A 43 -29.20 -18.88 -4.84
C GLN A 43 -28.05 -19.28 -5.79
N ALA A 44 -28.34 -20.00 -6.85
CA ALA A 44 -27.34 -20.39 -7.84
C ALA A 44 -26.78 -19.17 -8.59
N GLU A 45 -27.61 -18.21 -8.95
CA GLU A 45 -27.20 -16.97 -9.63
C GLU A 45 -26.39 -16.04 -8.73
N GLN A 46 -26.76 -15.92 -7.44
CA GLN A 46 -25.94 -15.21 -6.47
C GLN A 46 -24.54 -15.79 -6.34
N LEU A 47 -24.47 -17.12 -6.25
CA LEU A 47 -23.19 -17.81 -6.18
C LEU A 47 -22.39 -17.64 -7.48
N ALA A 48 -23.06 -17.69 -8.63
CA ALA A 48 -22.44 -17.45 -9.94
C ALA A 48 -21.89 -16.02 -10.06
N ALA A 49 -22.68 -15.01 -9.69
CA ALA A 49 -22.28 -13.60 -9.70
C ALA A 49 -21.08 -13.33 -8.76
N LEU A 50 -21.10 -13.92 -7.57
CA LEU A 50 -19.98 -13.85 -6.63
C LEU A 50 -18.72 -14.52 -7.18
N ASN A 51 -18.86 -15.71 -7.77
CA ASN A 51 -17.75 -16.45 -8.36
C ASN A 51 -17.18 -15.71 -9.58
N GLU A 52 -18.04 -15.10 -10.40
CA GLU A 52 -17.61 -14.25 -11.51
C GLU A 52 -16.83 -13.03 -11.02
N PHE A 53 -17.30 -12.34 -9.98
CA PHE A 53 -16.59 -11.25 -9.35
C PHE A 53 -15.21 -11.69 -8.82
N LYS A 54 -15.16 -12.78 -8.05
CA LYS A 54 -13.90 -13.35 -7.53
C LYS A 54 -12.92 -13.72 -8.64
N ARG A 55 -13.41 -14.26 -9.74
CA ARG A 55 -12.59 -14.65 -10.89
C ARG A 55 -12.02 -13.46 -11.63
N LYS A 56 -12.82 -12.39 -11.80
CA LYS A 56 -12.44 -11.18 -12.55
C LYS A 56 -11.61 -10.20 -11.74
N SER A 57 -11.81 -10.11 -10.44
CA SER A 57 -11.14 -9.14 -9.58
C SER A 57 -9.61 -9.18 -9.68
N PRO A 58 -8.92 -10.33 -9.64
CA PRO A 58 -7.46 -10.36 -9.78
C PRO A 58 -6.96 -9.83 -11.12
N SER A 59 -7.69 -10.08 -12.22
CA SER A 59 -7.30 -9.60 -13.54
C SER A 59 -7.59 -8.11 -13.74
N LEU A 60 -8.68 -7.61 -13.16
CA LEU A 60 -9.06 -6.20 -13.23
C LEU A 60 -8.10 -5.32 -12.42
N PHE A 61 -7.66 -5.81 -11.26
CA PHE A 61 -6.85 -5.02 -10.33
C PHE A 61 -5.36 -5.37 -10.36
N GLY A 62 -4.97 -6.46 -11.04
CA GLY A 62 -3.57 -6.91 -11.14
C GLY A 62 -2.63 -5.85 -11.73
N GLY A 63 -3.10 -5.05 -12.68
CA GLY A 63 -2.34 -3.92 -13.25
C GLY A 63 -1.99 -2.85 -12.21
N TYR A 64 -2.95 -2.48 -11.35
CA TYR A 64 -2.73 -1.53 -10.27
C TYR A 64 -1.70 -2.03 -9.26
N PHE A 65 -1.79 -3.30 -8.88
CA PHE A 65 -0.86 -3.92 -7.93
C PHE A 65 0.57 -4.03 -8.49
N SER A 66 0.72 -4.27 -9.80
CA SER A 66 2.03 -4.20 -10.46
C SER A 66 2.61 -2.79 -10.34
N THR A 67 1.83 -1.78 -10.69
CA THR A 67 2.23 -0.37 -10.59
C THR A 67 2.63 0.02 -9.17
N ILE A 68 1.88 -0.39 -8.16
CA ILE A 68 2.23 -0.16 -6.74
C ILE A 68 3.58 -0.77 -6.41
N ASN A 69 3.85 -2.01 -6.85
CA ASN A 69 5.11 -2.69 -6.57
C ASN A 69 6.32 -2.01 -7.25
N GLU A 70 6.15 -1.51 -8.47
CA GLU A 70 7.18 -0.75 -9.20
C GLU A 70 7.46 0.59 -8.51
N GLN A 71 6.42 1.32 -8.13
CA GLN A 71 6.54 2.59 -7.41
C GLN A 71 7.23 2.43 -6.05
N ILE A 72 6.94 1.36 -5.30
CA ILE A 72 7.63 1.05 -4.03
C ILE A 72 9.13 0.91 -4.27
N GLU A 73 9.53 0.14 -5.27
CA GLU A 73 10.95 -0.08 -5.58
C GLU A 73 11.65 1.23 -5.92
N GLU A 74 11.08 1.99 -6.85
CA GLU A 74 11.63 3.27 -7.31
C GLU A 74 11.77 4.29 -6.15
N VAL A 75 10.73 4.43 -5.32
CA VAL A 75 10.74 5.40 -4.21
C VAL A 75 11.76 5.01 -3.13
N LEU A 76 11.90 3.73 -2.83
CA LEU A 76 12.87 3.26 -1.82
C LEU A 76 14.31 3.35 -2.34
N GLU A 77 14.56 3.06 -3.61
CA GLU A 77 15.88 3.23 -4.23
C GLU A 77 16.29 4.71 -4.27
N LYS A 78 15.38 5.60 -4.66
CA LYS A 78 15.62 7.05 -4.63
C LYS A 78 15.90 7.57 -3.22
N ALA A 79 15.15 7.12 -2.22
CA ALA A 79 15.36 7.50 -0.83
C ALA A 79 16.73 7.03 -0.32
N HIS A 80 17.13 5.82 -0.66
CA HIS A 80 18.44 5.27 -0.32
C HIS A 80 19.58 6.06 -0.98
N ALA A 81 19.45 6.38 -2.27
CA ALA A 81 20.43 7.20 -2.98
C ALA A 81 20.55 8.61 -2.38
N SER A 82 19.43 9.24 -2.03
CA SER A 82 19.41 10.55 -1.38
C SER A 82 20.11 10.52 -0.02
N GLY A 83 19.88 9.48 0.78
CA GLY A 83 20.58 9.29 2.05
C GLY A 83 22.10 9.15 1.89
N LYS A 84 22.54 8.43 0.85
CA LYS A 84 23.97 8.32 0.51
C LYS A 84 24.57 9.69 0.16
N MET A 85 23.91 10.47 -0.71
CA MET A 85 24.39 11.79 -1.13
C MET A 85 24.50 12.75 0.04
N GLU A 86 23.45 12.85 0.84
CA GLU A 86 23.45 13.78 1.98
C GLU A 86 24.52 13.43 3.02
N GLN A 87 24.71 12.13 3.28
CA GLN A 87 25.76 11.68 4.17
C GLN A 87 27.17 11.96 3.64
N GLU A 88 27.38 11.84 2.33
CA GLU A 88 28.67 12.17 1.70
C GLU A 88 29.00 13.65 1.86
N VAL A 89 28.03 14.53 1.60
CA VAL A 89 28.20 15.98 1.82
C VAL A 89 28.60 16.28 3.26
N GLN A 90 27.90 15.69 4.22
CA GLN A 90 28.21 15.91 5.65
C GLN A 90 29.60 15.40 6.05
N ILE A 91 30.06 14.28 5.47
CA ILE A 91 31.43 13.77 5.70
C ILE A 91 32.46 14.72 5.10
N LEU A 92 32.25 15.20 3.88
CA LEU A 92 33.16 16.15 3.24
C LEU A 92 33.24 17.50 3.96
N GLU A 93 32.10 17.99 4.46
CA GLU A 93 32.07 19.19 5.30
C GLU A 93 32.85 18.97 6.62
N ALA A 94 32.67 17.83 7.27
CA ALA A 94 33.43 17.51 8.49
C ALA A 94 34.94 17.43 8.23
N ILE A 95 35.37 16.88 7.10
CA ILE A 95 36.78 16.84 6.69
C ILE A 95 37.29 18.27 6.46
N ARG A 96 36.54 19.12 5.78
CA ARG A 96 36.89 20.52 5.51
C ARG A 96 37.03 21.34 6.78
N GLU A 97 36.23 21.04 7.80
CA GLU A 97 36.32 21.67 9.14
C GLU A 97 37.49 21.12 9.98
N GLY A 98 38.39 20.32 9.42
CA GLY A 98 39.55 19.77 10.12
C GLY A 98 39.25 18.60 11.05
N TRP A 99 38.08 17.99 10.95
CA TRP A 99 37.66 16.89 11.79
C TRP A 99 38.18 15.54 11.30
N SER A 100 39.50 15.38 11.14
CA SER A 100 40.23 14.13 10.99
C SER A 100 39.97 13.26 9.71
N THR A 101 40.97 12.56 9.37
CA THR A 101 41.22 11.41 8.54
C THR A 101 40.04 10.40 8.34
N ALA A 102 38.94 10.82 7.70
CA ALA A 102 38.06 9.88 7.08
C ALA A 102 38.75 9.38 5.81
N LEU A 103 39.40 8.25 5.87
CA LEU A 103 40.00 7.61 4.72
C LEU A 103 38.90 6.82 4.00
N LYS A 104 38.72 7.07 2.69
CA LYS A 104 37.98 6.14 1.83
C LYS A 104 38.63 4.78 1.94
N SER A 105 37.86 3.77 2.34
CA SER A 105 38.36 2.38 2.43
C SER A 105 38.87 1.91 1.09
N SER A 106 40.10 1.47 1.00
CA SER A 106 40.70 0.95 -0.23
C SER A 106 40.27 -0.48 -0.52
N GLY A 107 39.61 -0.66 -1.67
CA GLY A 107 39.52 -1.88 -2.50
C GLY A 107 38.79 -3.10 -1.95
N ASN A 108 39.34 -3.91 -1.10
CA ASN A 108 38.80 -5.25 -0.80
C ASN A 108 37.68 -5.28 0.28
N LEU A 109 37.71 -4.37 1.25
CA LEU A 109 36.65 -4.26 2.26
C LEU A 109 35.37 -3.66 1.66
N GLN A 110 35.49 -2.79 0.66
CA GLN A 110 34.34 -2.17 -0.01
C GLN A 110 33.38 -3.19 -0.63
N GLY A 111 33.86 -4.23 -1.31
CA GLY A 111 33.01 -5.20 -1.98
C GLY A 111 32.11 -6.02 -1.05
N ALA A 112 32.56 -6.30 0.18
CA ALA A 112 31.77 -7.01 1.18
C ALA A 112 30.70 -6.09 1.81
N PHE A 113 31.04 -4.82 2.14
CA PHE A 113 30.09 -3.85 2.69
C PHE A 113 29.03 -3.44 1.67
N PHE A 114 29.37 -3.24 0.40
CA PHE A 114 28.41 -2.96 -0.67
C PHE A 114 27.37 -4.09 -0.79
N ARG A 115 27.82 -5.34 -0.79
CA ARG A 115 26.91 -6.50 -0.88
C ARG A 115 25.97 -6.61 0.33
N ILE A 116 26.43 -6.27 1.53
CA ILE A 116 25.59 -6.28 2.74
C ILE A 116 24.54 -5.18 2.67
N ASN A 117 24.92 -3.98 2.25
CA ASN A 117 24.01 -2.83 2.16
C ASN A 117 22.95 -3.03 1.07
N ASP A 118 23.31 -3.56 -0.09
CA ASP A 118 22.37 -3.95 -1.15
C ASP A 118 21.39 -5.02 -0.67
N ARG A 119 21.86 -6.02 0.10
CA ARG A 119 20.97 -7.03 0.69
C ARG A 119 19.98 -6.42 1.66
N LYS A 120 20.39 -5.46 2.48
CA LYS A 120 19.51 -4.76 3.43
C LYS A 120 18.43 -3.97 2.70
N LEU A 121 18.79 -3.23 1.65
CA LEU A 121 17.81 -2.49 0.83
C LEU A 121 16.83 -3.44 0.13
N LYS A 122 17.32 -4.50 -0.53
CA LYS A 122 16.48 -5.51 -1.16
C LYS A 122 15.55 -6.22 -0.18
N ALA A 123 16.02 -6.51 1.03
CA ALA A 123 15.19 -7.09 2.08
C ALA A 123 14.09 -6.12 2.54
N LEU A 124 14.39 -4.83 2.67
CA LEU A 124 13.41 -3.80 2.98
C LEU A 124 12.35 -3.69 1.88
N ILE A 125 12.75 -3.59 0.61
CA ILE A 125 11.84 -3.54 -0.55
C ILE A 125 10.92 -4.77 -0.55
N LYS A 126 11.48 -5.96 -0.39
CA LYS A 126 10.71 -7.21 -0.32
C LYS A 126 9.71 -7.23 0.83
N SER A 127 10.11 -6.74 2.01
CA SER A 127 9.22 -6.66 3.17
C SER A 127 8.03 -5.74 2.89
N VAL A 128 8.28 -4.55 2.33
CA VAL A 128 7.22 -3.59 2.01
C VAL A 128 6.28 -4.11 0.93
N LYS A 129 6.81 -4.73 -0.13
CA LYS A 129 5.99 -5.39 -1.16
C LYS A 129 5.11 -6.50 -0.56
N ASN A 130 5.64 -7.29 0.37
CA ASN A 130 4.85 -8.32 1.05
C ASN A 130 3.74 -7.73 1.94
N ASP A 131 4.01 -6.63 2.62
CA ASP A 131 3.00 -5.96 3.45
C ASP A 131 1.90 -5.33 2.59
N MET A 132 2.24 -4.74 1.45
CA MET A 132 1.24 -4.27 0.48
C MET A 132 0.42 -5.43 -0.10
N LYS A 133 1.04 -6.56 -0.44
CA LYS A 133 0.32 -7.75 -0.90
C LYS A 133 -0.67 -8.30 0.14
N LYS A 134 -0.35 -8.22 1.43
CA LYS A 134 -1.30 -8.58 2.50
C LYS A 134 -2.47 -7.59 2.53
N ALA A 135 -2.19 -6.29 2.40
CA ALA A 135 -3.21 -5.25 2.33
C ALA A 135 -4.14 -5.45 1.12
N GLU A 136 -3.60 -5.71 -0.06
CA GLU A 136 -4.35 -6.07 -1.27
C GLU A 136 -5.27 -7.28 -1.05
N THR A 137 -4.72 -8.34 -0.45
CA THR A 137 -5.49 -9.56 -0.16
C THR A 137 -6.62 -9.29 0.83
N ALA A 138 -6.37 -8.48 1.87
CA ALA A 138 -7.38 -8.10 2.86
C ALA A 138 -8.49 -7.27 2.20
N MET A 139 -8.13 -6.31 1.35
CA MET A 139 -9.09 -5.50 0.58
C MET A 139 -10.00 -6.36 -0.31
N LEU A 140 -9.42 -7.28 -1.08
CA LEU A 140 -10.19 -8.18 -1.97
C LEU A 140 -11.14 -9.10 -1.18
N ARG A 141 -10.69 -9.62 -0.04
CA ARG A 141 -11.56 -10.44 0.84
C ARG A 141 -12.72 -9.63 1.36
N ARG A 142 -12.45 -8.46 1.92
CA ARG A 142 -13.47 -7.58 2.46
C ARG A 142 -14.46 -7.14 1.41
N ALA A 143 -13.98 -6.76 0.22
CA ALA A 143 -14.84 -6.44 -0.91
C ALA A 143 -15.81 -7.58 -1.26
N ASN A 144 -15.31 -8.83 -1.28
CA ASN A 144 -16.16 -9.98 -1.50
C ASN A 144 -17.21 -10.17 -0.38
N ASP A 145 -16.83 -9.98 0.88
CA ASP A 145 -17.74 -10.18 2.02
C ASP A 145 -18.81 -9.10 2.08
N GLU A 146 -18.46 -7.83 1.86
CA GLU A 146 -19.42 -6.73 1.80
C GLU A 146 -20.33 -6.84 0.57
N TYR A 147 -19.81 -7.24 -0.59
CA TYR A 147 -20.63 -7.50 -1.77
C TYR A 147 -21.71 -8.56 -1.51
N ARG A 148 -21.35 -9.65 -0.82
CA ARG A 148 -22.32 -10.71 -0.45
C ARG A 148 -23.40 -10.17 0.47
N LYS A 149 -23.06 -9.40 1.50
CA LYS A 149 -24.02 -8.83 2.44
C LYS A 149 -24.97 -7.86 1.76
N ILE A 150 -24.43 -6.95 0.95
CA ILE A 150 -25.21 -5.94 0.26
C ILE A 150 -26.13 -6.57 -0.77
N LEU A 151 -25.62 -7.57 -1.51
CA LEU A 151 -26.42 -8.34 -2.45
C LEU A 151 -27.60 -9.01 -1.74
N PHE A 152 -27.34 -9.73 -0.64
CA PHE A 152 -28.39 -10.38 0.16
C PHE A 152 -29.42 -9.39 0.67
N ASN A 153 -29.01 -8.28 1.28
CA ASN A 153 -29.90 -7.27 1.81
C ASN A 153 -30.76 -6.61 0.73
N SER A 154 -30.17 -6.26 -0.40
CA SER A 154 -30.85 -5.61 -1.54
C SER A 154 -31.89 -6.54 -2.13
N GLN A 155 -31.60 -7.83 -2.24
CA GLN A 155 -32.54 -8.81 -2.75
C GLN A 155 -33.65 -9.11 -1.77
N ALA A 156 -33.35 -9.27 -0.48
CA ALA A 156 -34.37 -9.43 0.55
C ALA A 156 -35.35 -8.25 0.52
N TYR A 157 -34.86 -7.03 0.38
CA TYR A 157 -35.69 -5.82 0.28
C TYR A 157 -36.54 -5.80 -1.00
N TYR A 158 -35.98 -6.20 -2.12
CA TYR A 158 -36.70 -6.31 -3.40
C TYR A 158 -37.78 -7.41 -3.36
N ASN A 159 -37.43 -8.61 -2.87
CA ASN A 159 -38.30 -9.77 -2.87
C ASN A 159 -39.47 -9.66 -1.88
N THR A 160 -39.32 -8.90 -0.83
CA THR A 160 -40.44 -8.58 0.10
C THR A 160 -41.42 -7.55 -0.48
N GLY A 161 -41.15 -7.02 -1.66
CA GLY A 161 -41.96 -5.95 -2.26
C GLY A 161 -41.83 -4.59 -1.56
N ALA A 162 -40.88 -4.46 -0.62
CA ALA A 162 -40.68 -3.25 0.16
C ALA A 162 -40.04 -2.11 -0.66
N GLY A 163 -39.40 -2.44 -1.78
CA GLY A 163 -38.77 -1.45 -2.66
C GLY A 163 -38.79 -1.77 -4.13
N THR A 164 -38.72 -0.74 -4.95
CA THR A 164 -38.56 -0.86 -6.40
C THR A 164 -37.11 -1.14 -6.76
N LEU A 165 -36.85 -1.66 -7.95
CA LEU A 165 -35.49 -1.91 -8.46
C LEU A 165 -34.55 -0.68 -8.33
N PRO A 166 -34.96 0.57 -8.71
CA PRO A 166 -34.13 1.74 -8.51
C PRO A 166 -33.80 2.01 -7.04
N GLN A 167 -34.78 1.83 -6.14
CA GLN A 167 -34.57 2.02 -4.69
C GLN A 167 -33.60 0.99 -4.12
N CYS A 168 -33.68 -0.28 -4.54
CA CYS A 168 -32.73 -1.32 -4.12
C CYS A 168 -31.30 -1.01 -4.58
N VAL A 169 -31.15 -0.52 -5.81
CA VAL A 169 -29.84 -0.10 -6.35
C VAL A 169 -29.29 1.10 -5.60
N ASP A 170 -30.12 2.10 -5.28
CA ASP A 170 -29.69 3.28 -4.51
C ASP A 170 -29.28 2.91 -3.08
N MET A 171 -30.07 2.05 -2.41
CA MET A 171 -29.73 1.51 -1.10
C MET A 171 -28.40 0.77 -1.11
N ALA A 172 -28.19 -0.13 -2.07
CA ALA A 172 -26.94 -0.86 -2.21
C ALA A 172 -25.74 0.08 -2.47
N THR A 173 -25.95 1.12 -3.29
CA THR A 173 -24.91 2.13 -3.56
C THR A 173 -24.52 2.87 -2.28
N LYS A 174 -25.50 3.30 -1.51
CA LYS A 174 -25.28 3.98 -0.23
C LYS A 174 -24.56 3.07 0.77
N ASP A 175 -24.96 1.79 0.82
CA ASP A 175 -24.29 0.81 1.69
C ASP A 175 -22.83 0.58 1.30
N PHE A 176 -22.50 0.47 0.00
CA PHE A 176 -21.12 0.35 -0.46
C PHE A 176 -20.28 1.57 -0.10
N LEU A 177 -20.81 2.77 -0.33
CA LEU A 177 -20.12 4.03 -0.02
C LEU A 177 -19.96 4.26 1.49
N SER A 178 -20.95 3.88 2.31
CA SER A 178 -20.92 4.12 3.76
C SER A 178 -20.02 3.15 4.52
N LYS A 179 -19.92 1.90 4.08
CA LYS A 179 -19.17 0.87 4.79
C LYS A 179 -17.68 0.87 4.46
N GLY A 180 -17.29 1.48 3.34
CA GLY A 180 -15.93 1.47 2.83
C GLY A 180 -15.41 0.03 2.61
N ILE A 181 -14.93 -0.26 1.42
CA ILE A 181 -14.37 -1.58 1.09
C ILE A 181 -12.87 -1.62 1.42
N ASP A 182 -12.31 -0.50 1.75
CA ASP A 182 -10.90 -0.16 1.80
C ASP A 182 -10.26 -0.25 3.19
N CYS A 183 -10.88 -0.89 4.17
CA CYS A 183 -10.30 -0.95 5.51
C CYS A 183 -9.49 -2.21 5.76
N ILE A 184 -8.38 -2.05 6.49
CA ILE A 184 -7.66 -3.12 7.17
C ILE A 184 -8.13 -3.14 8.64
N GLU A 185 -8.53 -4.29 9.12
CA GLU A 185 -8.87 -4.48 10.52
C GLU A 185 -7.67 -5.07 11.26
N TYR A 186 -7.22 -4.37 12.30
CA TYR A 186 -6.16 -4.84 13.19
C TYR A 186 -6.69 -5.86 14.20
N SER A 187 -5.79 -6.62 14.81
CA SER A 187 -6.13 -7.61 15.85
C SER A 187 -6.87 -7.04 17.07
N ASN A 188 -6.74 -5.74 17.32
CA ASN A 188 -7.46 -5.00 18.35
C ASN A 188 -8.85 -4.49 17.91
N GLY A 189 -9.31 -4.83 16.70
CA GLY A 189 -10.58 -4.38 16.14
C GLY A 189 -10.55 -2.96 15.53
N ALA A 190 -9.44 -2.25 15.59
CA ALA A 190 -9.32 -0.93 14.97
C ALA A 190 -9.29 -1.07 13.44
N ARG A 191 -10.05 -0.19 12.77
CA ARG A 191 -10.14 -0.13 11.31
C ARG A 191 -9.37 1.07 10.79
N VAL A 192 -8.51 0.84 9.81
CA VAL A 192 -7.71 1.88 9.14
C VAL A 192 -7.93 1.76 7.64
N GLY A 193 -8.21 2.88 6.99
CA GLY A 193 -8.30 2.92 5.53
C GLY A 193 -7.01 2.41 4.89
N ILE A 194 -7.15 1.68 3.80
CA ILE A 194 -6.02 1.05 3.12
C ILE A 194 -5.07 2.11 2.53
N ASP A 195 -5.60 3.24 2.09
CA ASP A 195 -4.86 4.41 1.64
C ASP A 195 -3.98 4.97 2.76
N SER A 196 -4.55 5.16 3.94
CA SER A 196 -3.86 5.65 5.13
C SER A 196 -2.81 4.66 5.61
N TYR A 197 -3.11 3.36 5.59
CA TYR A 197 -2.14 2.30 5.88
C TYR A 197 -0.99 2.31 4.88
N ALA A 198 -1.27 2.38 3.58
CA ALA A 198 -0.27 2.40 2.54
C ALA A 198 0.65 3.63 2.68
N ARG A 199 0.08 4.83 2.87
CA ARG A 199 0.85 6.06 3.12
C ARG A 199 1.76 5.94 4.33
N MET A 200 1.27 5.41 5.44
CA MET A 200 2.05 5.19 6.66
C MET A 200 3.20 4.19 6.43
N ALA A 201 2.91 3.06 5.80
CA ALA A 201 3.89 2.02 5.51
C ALA A 201 5.01 2.52 4.58
N ILE A 202 4.64 3.22 3.51
CA ILE A 202 5.61 3.80 2.56
C ILE A 202 6.45 4.89 3.23
N ARG A 203 5.84 5.81 3.99
CA ARG A 203 6.58 6.84 4.73
C ARG A 203 7.63 6.23 5.65
N THR A 204 7.25 5.21 6.40
CA THR A 204 8.15 4.48 7.30
C THR A 204 9.27 3.79 6.52
N ALA A 205 8.95 3.15 5.39
CA ALA A 205 9.91 2.46 4.54
C ALA A 205 10.90 3.44 3.89
N VAL A 206 10.43 4.58 3.39
CA VAL A 206 11.26 5.66 2.82
C VAL A 206 12.26 6.18 3.85
N THR A 207 11.81 6.44 5.07
CA THR A 207 12.72 6.86 6.16
C THR A 207 13.78 5.81 6.46
N ARG A 208 13.38 4.53 6.50
CA ARG A 208 14.33 3.42 6.69
C ARG A 208 15.32 3.28 5.54
N ALA A 209 14.86 3.39 4.29
CA ALA A 209 15.73 3.32 3.11
C ALA A 209 16.75 4.47 3.10
N TYR A 210 16.31 5.68 3.44
CA TYR A 210 17.17 6.84 3.57
C TYR A 210 18.26 6.63 4.64
N LEU A 211 17.89 6.17 5.84
CA LEU A 211 18.83 5.87 6.92
C LEU A 211 19.81 4.72 6.55
N LEU A 212 19.36 3.73 5.79
CA LEU A 212 20.22 2.70 5.23
C LEU A 212 21.24 3.28 4.25
N GLY A 213 20.84 4.27 3.42
CA GLY A 213 21.72 4.99 2.52
C GLY A 213 22.81 5.75 3.28
N GLU A 214 22.42 6.50 4.33
CA GLU A 214 23.39 7.18 5.19
C GLU A 214 24.38 6.22 5.85
N SER A 215 23.87 5.09 6.37
CA SER A 215 24.71 4.06 6.98
C SER A 215 25.69 3.46 5.97
N ALA A 216 25.21 3.16 4.77
CA ALA A 216 26.04 2.63 3.70
C ALA A 216 27.19 3.57 3.35
N LYS A 217 26.92 4.89 3.29
CA LYS A 217 27.95 5.88 2.98
C LYS A 217 28.96 6.04 4.13
N ARG A 218 28.51 5.99 5.38
CA ARG A 218 29.44 5.96 6.54
C ARG A 218 30.36 4.75 6.52
N ASP A 219 29.84 3.59 6.14
CA ASP A 219 30.64 2.36 6.01
C ASP A 219 31.67 2.47 4.88
N GLU A 220 31.34 3.13 3.76
CA GLU A 220 32.28 3.39 2.66
C GLU A 220 33.48 4.28 3.08
N TRP A 221 33.24 5.24 3.95
CA TRP A 221 34.24 6.21 4.41
C TRP A 221 34.98 5.76 5.67
N VAL A 222 34.65 4.61 6.25
CA VAL A 222 35.23 4.12 7.53
C VAL A 222 35.25 5.25 8.57
N CYS A 223 34.10 5.89 8.75
CA CYS A 223 33.99 7.00 9.68
C CYS A 223 34.25 6.56 11.10
N THR A 224 35.22 7.17 11.77
CA THR A 224 35.47 6.93 13.19
C THR A 224 34.25 7.32 14.02
N LYS A 225 34.04 6.66 15.17
CA LYS A 225 32.90 6.94 16.08
C LYS A 225 32.72 8.42 16.38
N HIS A 226 33.81 9.19 16.46
CA HIS A 226 33.80 10.63 16.75
C HIS A 226 33.13 11.47 15.65
N ILE A 227 33.40 11.19 14.37
CA ILE A 227 32.74 11.88 13.23
C ILE A 227 31.26 11.55 13.20
N SER A 228 30.94 10.28 13.38
CA SER A 228 29.53 9.81 13.38
C SER A 228 28.69 10.42 14.49
N LEU A 229 29.24 10.54 15.69
CA LEU A 229 28.59 11.19 16.83
C LEU A 229 28.34 12.68 16.58
N ARG A 230 29.28 13.41 15.97
CA ARG A 230 29.14 14.84 15.73
C ARG A 230 28.17 15.18 14.57
N ILE A 231 28.16 14.39 13.51
CA ILE A 231 27.18 14.51 12.45
C ILE A 231 25.77 14.34 13.05
N ASN A 232 25.60 13.38 13.95
CA ASN A 232 24.32 13.15 14.64
C ASN A 232 23.95 14.29 15.61
N LEU A 233 24.93 14.90 16.31
CA LEU A 233 24.70 16.05 17.17
C LEU A 233 24.31 17.30 16.38
N LYS A 234 24.99 17.61 15.27
CA LYS A 234 24.58 18.69 14.34
C LYS A 234 23.16 18.51 13.84
N LYS A 235 22.77 17.30 13.42
CA LYS A 235 21.40 16.99 13.01
C LYS A 235 20.36 17.27 14.09
N LYS A 236 20.69 16.96 15.34
CA LYS A 236 19.79 17.17 16.49
C LYS A 236 19.61 18.64 16.82
N ILE A 237 20.65 19.45 16.65
CA ILE A 237 20.63 20.89 16.88
C ILE A 237 19.85 21.62 15.78
N VAL A 238 20.02 21.21 14.50
CA VAL A 238 19.37 21.85 13.34
C VAL A 238 17.88 21.53 13.28
N LYS A 239 17.45 20.34 13.77
CA LYS A 239 16.04 19.92 13.71
C LYS A 239 15.20 20.39 14.91
N GLY A 240 15.78 21.01 15.94
CA GLY A 240 15.09 21.43 17.15
C GLY A 240 14.50 20.25 17.95
N PRO A 241 14.03 20.46 19.16
CA PRO A 241 13.21 19.48 19.86
C PRO A 241 11.86 19.35 19.14
N ILE A 242 11.44 18.10 18.87
CA ILE A 242 10.12 17.74 18.34
C ILE A 242 9.08 17.97 19.41
#